data_d8bdaa3f209d5d44563e44b94fbec8e1
#
_entry.id   d8bdaa3f209d5d44563e44b94fbec8e1
#
_cell.length_a   1.000
_cell.length_b   1.000
_cell.length_c   1.000
_cell.angle_alpha   90.00
_cell.angle_beta   90.00
_cell.angle_gamma   90.00
#
_symmetry.space_group_name_H-M   'P 1'
#
loop_
_entity.id
_entity.type
_entity.pdbx_description
1 polymer ?
#
loop_
_entity_poly.entity_id
_entity_poly.type
_entity_poly.pdbx_seq_one_letter_code
_entity_poly.pdbx_strand_id
1 'polypeptide(L)'
;MNIVIRFVLLVLALGASTVQAADPLIISGGNDRAVPIAVVPFGWQGGTVLPENMAEIIGNDLRNSGFFEPIPRQNMISLPTRASEIIYRDWKALGAQYLMVGSIQPSGGRLQAQFAVFNVATEQQVMSGTVGGTPDQLRDMAHYAADQAFEALTGIRGAFSTRLLYVTAERLGANNTRYTLQRSDYDGARAVTLLQSREPILSPSYSPDGERIAYVSFEQRRPRIFVQYVNTGRREQVTNFEGLNGAPAWSPDGNRLAFVLSKDGNPEIYVMDLASRQMKRVTNHFGIDTEPYWGKDGQTIYFTSDRAGKPQIYKLNIASGAVERVTFVGNYNANPKLSADEKTLVMVHRQEGYTVFRVAAQDLQRGSLRILSETSLDESPTVAPNGTMIIYATRQQGRGVLMLVSTNGRVRLPLPTAQGEVREPSWSPYLN
;
A
#
# COMPACT_ATOMS: atom_id res chain seq x y z
N MET A 1 -58.50 -56.92 15.48
CA MET A 1 -57.49 -57.05 16.56
C MET A 1 -56.25 -56.32 16.07
N ASN A 2 -56.24 -54.99 16.31
CA ASN A 2 -55.29 -54.08 15.70
C ASN A 2 -54.28 -53.64 16.76
N ILE A 3 -53.01 -53.94 16.54
CA ILE A 3 -51.90 -53.49 17.36
C ILE A 3 -51.35 -52.19 16.71
N VAL A 4 -51.49 -51.10 17.43
CA VAL A 4 -50.94 -49.77 17.06
C VAL A 4 -49.52 -49.65 17.65
N ILE A 5 -48.51 -49.67 16.80
CA ILE A 5 -47.13 -49.42 17.18
C ILE A 5 -46.92 -47.88 17.16
N ARG A 6 -46.68 -47.27 18.33
CA ARG A 6 -46.27 -45.90 18.46
C ARG A 6 -44.76 -45.79 18.28
N PHE A 7 -44.29 -45.15 17.18
CA PHE A 7 -42.94 -44.73 16.99
C PHE A 7 -42.74 -43.41 17.77
N VAL A 8 -41.87 -43.43 18.76
CA VAL A 8 -41.37 -42.20 19.43
C VAL A 8 -40.12 -41.75 18.65
N LEU A 9 -40.24 -40.69 17.87
CA LEU A 9 -39.12 -40.00 17.23
C LEU A 9 -38.46 -39.08 18.28
N LEU A 10 -37.29 -39.49 18.77
CA LEU A 10 -36.41 -38.66 19.55
C LEU A 10 -35.64 -37.69 18.62
N VAL A 11 -36.08 -36.44 18.54
CA VAL A 11 -35.37 -35.38 17.82
C VAL A 11 -34.24 -34.85 18.73
N LEU A 12 -33.01 -35.27 18.46
CA LEU A 12 -31.82 -34.67 19.02
C LEU A 12 -31.63 -33.28 18.35
N ALA A 13 -32.04 -32.23 19.05
CA ALA A 13 -31.67 -30.87 18.69
C ALA A 13 -30.18 -30.65 19.00
N LEU A 14 -29.32 -30.81 18.01
CA LEU A 14 -27.95 -30.28 18.03
C LEU A 14 -28.06 -28.75 18.02
N GLY A 15 -27.89 -28.14 19.18
CA GLY A 15 -27.74 -26.71 19.32
C GLY A 15 -26.43 -26.28 18.61
N ALA A 16 -26.53 -25.88 17.36
CA ALA A 16 -25.47 -25.13 16.71
C ALA A 16 -25.40 -23.76 17.37
N SER A 17 -24.47 -23.58 18.30
CA SER A 17 -24.09 -22.27 18.80
C SER A 17 -23.54 -21.49 17.62
N THR A 18 -24.35 -20.64 16.98
CA THR A 18 -23.89 -19.64 16.07
C THR A 18 -23.01 -18.69 16.87
N VAL A 19 -21.69 -18.80 16.69
CA VAL A 19 -20.76 -17.75 17.10
C VAL A 19 -21.19 -16.55 16.28
N GLN A 20 -21.93 -15.64 16.91
CA GLN A 20 -22.28 -14.36 16.31
C GLN A 20 -20.99 -13.58 16.25
N ALA A 21 -20.42 -13.46 15.03
CA ALA A 21 -19.31 -12.56 14.80
C ALA A 21 -19.73 -11.17 15.34
N ALA A 22 -18.93 -10.61 16.24
CA ALA A 22 -19.17 -9.25 16.70
C ALA A 22 -19.23 -8.36 15.45
N ASP A 23 -20.25 -7.51 15.36
CA ASP A 23 -20.35 -6.56 14.25
C ASP A 23 -19.03 -5.80 14.12
N PRO A 24 -18.42 -5.76 12.93
CA PRO A 24 -17.19 -5.02 12.75
C PRO A 24 -17.44 -3.57 13.18
N LEU A 25 -16.56 -3.03 14.01
CA LEU A 25 -16.64 -1.64 14.42
C LEU A 25 -16.43 -0.79 13.17
N ILE A 26 -17.52 -0.41 12.51
CA ILE A 26 -17.49 0.55 11.43
C ILE A 26 -17.04 1.87 12.07
N ILE A 27 -15.75 2.17 12.00
CA ILE A 27 -15.21 3.49 12.33
C ILE A 27 -15.71 4.43 11.23
N SER A 28 -17.01 4.74 11.26
CA SER A 28 -17.61 5.79 10.48
C SER A 28 -17.01 7.11 10.97
N GLY A 29 -16.50 7.91 10.06
CA GLY A 29 -15.65 9.10 10.27
C GLY A 29 -16.18 10.21 11.16
N GLY A 30 -16.50 9.90 12.40
CA GLY A 30 -16.98 10.82 13.43
C GLY A 30 -16.08 10.91 14.68
N ASN A 31 -15.10 10.04 14.83
CA ASN A 31 -14.15 10.12 15.96
C ASN A 31 -12.81 10.68 15.47
N ASP A 32 -12.50 11.91 15.84
CA ASP A 32 -11.25 12.60 15.46
C ASP A 32 -9.98 12.02 16.11
N ARG A 33 -10.08 10.91 16.87
CA ARG A 33 -8.95 10.33 17.59
C ARG A 33 -8.69 8.89 17.12
N ALA A 34 -7.40 8.54 17.05
CA ALA A 34 -6.97 7.17 16.85
C ALA A 34 -7.40 6.29 18.05
N VAL A 35 -7.71 5.02 17.78
CA VAL A 35 -8.21 4.07 18.79
C VAL A 35 -7.03 3.53 19.61
N PRO A 36 -7.00 3.72 20.94
CA PRO A 36 -5.94 3.17 21.77
C PRO A 36 -5.95 1.64 21.76
N ILE A 37 -4.83 1.04 21.42
CA ILE A 37 -4.62 -0.41 21.39
C ILE A 37 -3.34 -0.77 22.15
N ALA A 38 -3.38 -1.82 22.97
CA ALA A 38 -2.19 -2.40 23.56
C ALA A 38 -1.78 -3.65 22.77
N VAL A 39 -0.57 -3.65 22.21
CA VAL A 39 0.05 -4.84 21.61
C VAL A 39 1.13 -5.30 22.59
N VAL A 40 0.80 -6.33 23.37
CA VAL A 40 1.69 -6.81 24.45
C VAL A 40 2.85 -7.60 23.84
N PRO A 41 4.09 -7.47 24.36
CA PRO A 41 5.20 -8.33 23.94
C PRO A 41 4.80 -9.82 23.99
N PHE A 42 5.01 -10.52 22.89
CA PHE A 42 4.64 -11.94 22.79
C PHE A 42 5.52 -12.80 23.68
N GLY A 43 4.93 -13.74 24.38
CA GLY A 43 5.64 -14.73 25.18
C GLY A 43 6.53 -15.61 24.27
N TRP A 44 7.82 -15.71 24.58
CA TRP A 44 8.75 -16.56 23.85
C TRP A 44 9.09 -17.81 24.65
N GLN A 45 8.92 -18.97 24.03
CA GLN A 45 9.15 -20.28 24.68
C GLN A 45 10.41 -21.01 24.18
N GLY A 46 11.27 -20.31 23.45
CA GLY A 46 12.52 -20.88 22.92
C GLY A 46 13.77 -20.47 23.70
N GLY A 47 14.88 -21.13 23.43
CA GLY A 47 16.17 -20.88 24.08
C GLY A 47 17.05 -19.82 23.43
N THR A 48 16.72 -19.37 22.21
CA THR A 48 17.49 -18.36 21.44
C THR A 48 16.75 -17.04 21.40
N VAL A 49 17.48 -15.93 21.28
CA VAL A 49 16.86 -14.62 21.09
C VAL A 49 16.20 -14.55 19.70
N LEU A 50 14.97 -14.04 19.64
CA LEU A 50 14.31 -13.77 18.37
C LEU A 50 15.02 -12.63 17.63
N PRO A 51 15.07 -12.64 16.28
CA PRO A 51 15.76 -11.62 15.50
C PRO A 51 15.11 -10.25 15.63
N GLU A 52 13.79 -10.18 15.81
CA GLU A 52 13.01 -8.94 15.95
C GLU A 52 11.88 -9.12 16.97
N ASN A 53 11.29 -7.99 17.39
CA ASN A 53 10.14 -7.97 18.30
C ASN A 53 8.83 -7.93 17.48
N MET A 54 8.13 -9.07 17.41
CA MET A 54 6.88 -9.20 16.66
C MET A 54 5.81 -8.19 17.10
N ALA A 55 5.66 -7.96 18.41
CA ALA A 55 4.65 -7.02 18.94
C ALA A 55 4.95 -5.56 18.56
N GLU A 56 6.23 -5.19 18.46
CA GLU A 56 6.64 -3.85 18.03
C GLU A 56 6.33 -3.63 16.55
N ILE A 57 6.58 -4.62 15.69
CA ILE A 57 6.24 -4.55 14.26
C ILE A 57 4.72 -4.40 14.11
N ILE A 58 3.91 -5.24 14.78
CA ILE A 58 2.45 -5.17 14.75
C ILE A 58 1.96 -3.80 15.23
N GLY A 59 2.52 -3.29 16.35
CA GLY A 59 2.16 -1.97 16.87
C GLY A 59 2.46 -0.86 15.86
N ASN A 60 3.63 -0.90 15.21
CA ASN A 60 3.99 0.06 14.19
C ASN A 60 3.06 0.00 12.97
N ASP A 61 2.70 -1.20 12.51
CA ASP A 61 1.76 -1.41 11.42
C ASP A 61 0.40 -0.77 11.71
N LEU A 62 -0.17 -1.10 12.87
CA LEU A 62 -1.46 -0.54 13.30
C LEU A 62 -1.41 0.97 13.41
N ARG A 63 -0.34 1.54 13.97
CA ARG A 63 -0.13 2.99 14.04
C ARG A 63 -0.05 3.62 12.65
N ASN A 64 0.74 3.03 11.74
CA ASN A 64 0.97 3.56 10.40
C ASN A 64 -0.32 3.69 9.59
N SER A 65 -1.31 2.85 9.86
CA SER A 65 -2.65 2.95 9.26
C SER A 65 -3.38 4.26 9.62
N GLY A 66 -3.02 4.90 10.73
CA GLY A 66 -3.69 6.08 11.28
C GLY A 66 -5.03 5.78 11.98
N PHE A 67 -5.40 4.51 12.13
CA PHE A 67 -6.62 4.10 12.83
C PHE A 67 -6.37 3.85 14.32
N PHE A 68 -5.17 3.40 14.68
CA PHE A 68 -4.83 2.99 16.04
C PHE A 68 -3.67 3.81 16.62
N GLU A 69 -3.70 3.94 17.95
CA GLU A 69 -2.62 4.51 18.75
C GLU A 69 -2.11 3.43 19.72
N PRO A 70 -0.97 2.78 19.44
CA PRO A 70 -0.42 1.77 20.31
C PRO A 70 0.04 2.36 21.65
N ILE A 71 -0.39 1.73 22.75
CA ILE A 71 0.07 2.08 24.10
C ILE A 71 1.56 1.72 24.21
N PRO A 72 2.45 2.67 24.57
CA PRO A 72 3.87 2.40 24.72
C PRO A 72 4.13 1.29 25.78
N ARG A 73 5.05 0.36 25.48
CA ARG A 73 5.38 -0.76 26.35
C ARG A 73 5.70 -0.33 27.79
N GLN A 74 6.42 0.77 27.96
CA GLN A 74 6.79 1.30 29.29
C GLN A 74 5.60 1.72 30.15
N ASN A 75 4.44 1.95 29.53
CA ASN A 75 3.21 2.32 30.22
C ASN A 75 2.35 1.09 30.58
N MET A 76 2.70 -0.11 30.08
CA MET A 76 1.94 -1.33 30.34
C MET A 76 2.22 -1.82 31.76
N ILE A 77 1.14 -2.05 32.53
CA ILE A 77 1.20 -2.47 33.94
C ILE A 77 1.53 -3.96 34.06
N SER A 78 1.07 -4.76 33.09
CA SER A 78 1.27 -6.21 33.04
C SER A 78 1.58 -6.64 31.60
N LEU A 79 2.11 -7.86 31.42
CA LEU A 79 2.49 -8.39 30.11
C LEU A 79 1.87 -9.79 29.92
N PRO A 80 0.53 -9.91 29.85
CA PRO A 80 -0.15 -11.19 29.62
C PRO A 80 0.21 -11.73 28.23
N THR A 81 0.46 -13.03 28.17
CA THR A 81 0.74 -13.76 26.93
C THR A 81 -0.43 -14.66 26.50
N ARG A 82 -1.40 -14.82 27.37
CA ARG A 82 -2.60 -15.65 27.18
C ARG A 82 -3.84 -14.95 27.76
N ALA A 83 -5.01 -15.32 27.25
CA ALA A 83 -6.30 -14.78 27.69
C ALA A 83 -6.51 -14.90 29.21
N SER A 84 -6.12 -16.03 29.82
CA SER A 84 -6.28 -16.30 31.26
C SER A 84 -5.42 -15.38 32.16
N GLU A 85 -4.47 -14.68 31.62
CA GLU A 85 -3.58 -13.78 32.37
C GLU A 85 -4.03 -12.31 32.28
N ILE A 86 -5.10 -12.02 31.53
CA ILE A 86 -5.58 -10.65 31.33
C ILE A 86 -6.32 -10.15 32.54
N ILE A 87 -5.86 -9.07 33.15
CA ILE A 87 -6.54 -8.31 34.18
C ILE A 87 -7.15 -7.06 33.55
N TYR A 88 -8.37 -7.16 33.04
CA TYR A 88 -9.03 -6.10 32.25
C TYR A 88 -9.11 -4.75 32.96
N ARG A 89 -9.24 -4.74 34.29
CA ARG A 89 -9.24 -3.50 35.08
C ARG A 89 -8.01 -2.63 34.82
N ASP A 90 -6.83 -3.25 34.67
CA ASP A 90 -5.59 -2.54 34.49
C ASP A 90 -5.53 -1.88 33.10
N TRP A 91 -6.05 -2.58 32.09
CA TRP A 91 -6.14 -2.07 30.72
C TRP A 91 -7.20 -0.97 30.56
N LYS A 92 -8.33 -1.10 31.27
CA LYS A 92 -9.35 -0.03 31.37
C LYS A 92 -8.75 1.24 31.99
N ALA A 93 -7.95 1.11 33.04
CA ALA A 93 -7.27 2.23 33.68
C ALA A 93 -6.26 2.92 32.75
N LEU A 94 -5.61 2.20 31.84
CA LEU A 94 -4.73 2.73 30.82
C LEU A 94 -5.48 3.35 29.62
N GLY A 95 -6.80 3.24 29.56
CA GLY A 95 -7.61 3.74 28.45
C GLY A 95 -7.53 2.88 27.17
N ALA A 96 -7.01 1.66 27.25
CA ALA A 96 -6.98 0.74 26.10
C ALA A 96 -8.41 0.36 25.69
N GLN A 97 -8.72 0.46 24.40
CA GLN A 97 -9.97 -0.06 23.84
C GLN A 97 -9.80 -1.51 23.39
N TYR A 98 -8.63 -1.83 22.86
CA TYR A 98 -8.27 -3.19 22.44
C TYR A 98 -6.96 -3.63 23.06
N LEU A 99 -6.83 -4.94 23.22
CA LEU A 99 -5.65 -5.60 23.75
C LEU A 99 -5.32 -6.79 22.86
N MET A 100 -4.10 -6.83 22.33
CA MET A 100 -3.56 -7.97 21.62
C MET A 100 -2.51 -8.67 22.47
N VAL A 101 -2.70 -9.97 22.68
CA VAL A 101 -1.76 -10.85 23.40
C VAL A 101 -1.34 -12.00 22.50
N GLY A 102 -0.19 -12.59 22.77
CA GLY A 102 0.28 -13.72 21.98
C GLY A 102 1.51 -14.42 22.54
N SER A 103 1.83 -15.53 21.93
CA SER A 103 3.03 -16.32 22.25
C SER A 103 3.66 -16.87 20.97
N ILE A 104 4.95 -17.06 21.02
CA ILE A 104 5.75 -17.67 19.94
C ILE A 104 6.43 -18.90 20.51
N GLN A 105 6.39 -20.01 19.80
CA GLN A 105 7.03 -21.25 20.17
C GLN A 105 7.80 -21.85 19.00
N PRO A 106 8.93 -22.54 19.26
CA PRO A 106 9.61 -23.29 18.22
C PRO A 106 8.79 -24.54 17.84
N SER A 107 8.76 -24.86 16.56
CA SER A 107 8.04 -26.03 16.04
C SER A 107 8.80 -26.62 14.85
N GLY A 108 9.58 -27.69 15.06
CA GLY A 108 10.29 -28.40 14.00
C GLY A 108 11.25 -27.53 13.18
N GLY A 109 12.04 -26.68 13.82
CA GLY A 109 12.96 -25.73 13.15
C GLY A 109 12.29 -24.48 12.56
N ARG A 110 10.96 -24.36 12.74
CA ARG A 110 10.15 -23.18 12.40
C ARG A 110 9.67 -22.48 13.68
N LEU A 111 9.05 -21.35 13.52
CA LEU A 111 8.31 -20.63 14.56
C LEU A 111 6.81 -20.78 14.32
N GLN A 112 6.04 -20.85 15.39
CA GLN A 112 4.60 -20.74 15.38
C GLN A 112 4.20 -19.65 16.38
N ALA A 113 3.50 -18.63 15.90
CA ALA A 113 2.94 -17.58 16.71
C ALA A 113 1.41 -17.76 16.83
N GLN A 114 0.92 -17.70 18.06
CA GLN A 114 -0.52 -17.63 18.35
C GLN A 114 -0.83 -16.26 18.92
N PHE A 115 -1.92 -15.66 18.49
CA PHE A 115 -2.31 -14.33 18.94
C PHE A 115 -3.83 -14.20 19.04
N ALA A 116 -4.28 -13.29 19.90
CA ALA A 116 -5.70 -12.97 20.05
C ALA A 116 -5.87 -11.48 20.38
N VAL A 117 -6.96 -10.91 19.90
CA VAL A 117 -7.36 -9.52 20.17
C VAL A 117 -8.65 -9.53 21.00
N PHE A 118 -8.66 -8.70 22.03
CA PHE A 118 -9.78 -8.57 22.97
C PHE A 118 -10.30 -7.13 23.00
N ASN A 119 -11.60 -6.97 23.09
CA ASN A 119 -12.22 -5.70 23.43
C ASN A 119 -12.16 -5.54 24.96
N VAL A 120 -11.49 -4.48 25.41
CA VAL A 120 -11.22 -4.26 26.85
C VAL A 120 -12.50 -3.88 27.61
N ALA A 121 -13.42 -3.17 26.96
CA ALA A 121 -14.67 -2.75 27.61
C ALA A 121 -15.63 -3.92 27.84
N THR A 122 -15.83 -4.76 26.82
CA THR A 122 -16.74 -5.93 26.88
C THR A 122 -16.08 -7.20 27.41
N GLU A 123 -14.73 -7.20 27.52
CA GLU A 123 -13.90 -8.35 27.94
C GLU A 123 -14.03 -9.56 27.01
N GLN A 124 -14.50 -9.34 25.78
CA GLN A 124 -14.71 -10.39 24.79
C GLN A 124 -13.55 -10.48 23.81
N GLN A 125 -13.26 -11.70 23.39
CA GLN A 125 -12.33 -11.95 22.29
C GLN A 125 -12.97 -11.54 20.97
N VAL A 126 -12.28 -10.64 20.24
CA VAL A 126 -12.70 -10.19 18.90
C VAL A 126 -12.23 -11.17 17.83
N MET A 127 -10.98 -11.62 17.94
CA MET A 127 -10.41 -12.59 17.01
C MET A 127 -9.26 -13.35 17.66
N SER A 128 -8.88 -14.47 17.04
CA SER A 128 -7.62 -15.17 17.31
C SER A 128 -7.07 -15.73 16.00
N GLY A 129 -5.76 -15.91 15.97
CA GLY A 129 -5.08 -16.44 14.81
C GLY A 129 -3.81 -17.19 15.16
N THR A 130 -3.31 -17.92 14.17
CA THR A 130 -2.03 -18.63 14.24
C THR A 130 -1.30 -18.41 12.92
N VAL A 131 0.00 -18.14 13.00
CA VAL A 131 0.87 -18.01 11.83
C VAL A 131 2.18 -18.74 12.08
N GLY A 132 2.71 -19.40 11.05
CA GLY A 132 3.98 -20.13 11.11
C GLY A 132 4.95 -19.67 10.05
N GLY A 133 6.25 -19.67 10.38
CA GLY A 133 7.32 -19.28 9.46
C GLY A 133 8.67 -19.72 9.96
N THR A 134 9.72 -19.47 9.18
CA THR A 134 11.11 -19.61 9.63
C THR A 134 11.52 -18.37 10.45
N PRO A 135 12.60 -18.42 11.26
CA PRO A 135 13.03 -17.27 12.06
C PRO A 135 13.26 -15.99 11.23
N ASP A 136 13.74 -16.09 10.00
CA ASP A 136 13.92 -14.99 9.06
C ASP A 136 12.60 -14.43 8.50
N GLN A 137 11.50 -15.20 8.60
CA GLN A 137 10.15 -14.79 8.25
C GLN A 137 9.36 -14.18 9.42
N LEU A 138 9.99 -13.95 10.58
CA LEU A 138 9.30 -13.41 11.76
C LEU A 138 8.59 -12.08 11.45
N ARG A 139 9.20 -11.24 10.60
CA ARG A 139 8.61 -9.99 10.18
C ARG A 139 7.38 -10.18 9.29
N ASP A 140 7.41 -11.15 8.37
CA ASP A 140 6.24 -11.51 7.56
C ASP A 140 5.10 -12.05 8.44
N MET A 141 5.43 -12.84 9.46
CA MET A 141 4.45 -13.32 10.44
C MET A 141 3.82 -12.16 11.23
N ALA A 142 4.61 -11.14 11.58
CA ALA A 142 4.12 -9.95 12.29
C ALA A 142 3.18 -9.13 11.41
N HIS A 143 3.56 -8.82 10.17
CA HIS A 143 2.71 -8.11 9.21
C HIS A 143 1.40 -8.85 8.94
N TYR A 144 1.46 -10.18 8.79
CA TYR A 144 0.27 -11.01 8.63
C TYR A 144 -0.66 -10.92 9.86
N ALA A 145 -0.11 -11.02 11.08
CA ALA A 145 -0.91 -10.87 12.30
C ALA A 145 -1.52 -9.47 12.42
N ALA A 146 -0.79 -8.42 12.01
CA ALA A 146 -1.29 -7.06 11.94
C ALA A 146 -2.43 -6.92 10.92
N ASP A 147 -2.30 -7.52 9.73
CA ASP A 147 -3.33 -7.53 8.69
C ASP A 147 -4.63 -8.16 9.22
N GLN A 148 -4.53 -9.33 9.88
CA GLN A 148 -5.68 -10.03 10.46
C GLN A 148 -6.35 -9.21 11.58
N ALA A 149 -5.54 -8.62 12.47
CA ALA A 149 -6.06 -7.78 13.56
C ALA A 149 -6.72 -6.51 13.00
N PHE A 150 -6.11 -5.88 12.00
CA PHE A 150 -6.64 -4.68 11.36
C PHE A 150 -7.99 -4.96 10.69
N GLU A 151 -8.09 -6.05 9.94
CA GLU A 151 -9.33 -6.46 9.27
C GLU A 151 -10.43 -6.80 10.26
N ALA A 152 -10.13 -7.56 11.32
CA ALA A 152 -11.10 -7.89 12.37
C ALA A 152 -11.65 -6.66 13.12
N LEU A 153 -10.80 -5.63 13.29
CA LEU A 153 -11.16 -4.42 14.02
C LEU A 153 -11.83 -3.35 13.16
N THR A 154 -11.56 -3.32 11.85
CA THR A 154 -12.02 -2.23 10.98
C THR A 154 -12.93 -2.69 9.84
N GLY A 155 -12.99 -3.97 9.53
CA GLY A 155 -13.63 -4.51 8.34
C GLY A 155 -12.87 -4.23 7.04
N ILE A 156 -11.69 -3.61 7.11
CA ILE A 156 -10.83 -3.29 5.96
C ILE A 156 -9.68 -4.29 5.93
N ARG A 157 -9.45 -4.95 4.80
CA ARG A 157 -8.29 -5.83 4.64
C ARG A 157 -6.99 -5.08 4.95
N GLY A 158 -6.11 -5.66 5.77
CA GLY A 158 -4.80 -5.08 6.05
C GLY A 158 -3.90 -5.03 4.80
N ALA A 159 -2.92 -4.14 4.79
CA ALA A 159 -1.98 -4.00 3.68
C ALA A 159 -0.52 -4.00 4.14
N PHE A 160 -0.25 -4.55 5.33
CA PHE A 160 1.09 -4.55 5.94
C PHE A 160 1.99 -5.65 5.37
N SER A 161 1.43 -6.76 4.87
CA SER A 161 2.16 -7.82 4.17
C SER A 161 2.54 -7.48 2.73
N THR A 162 2.38 -6.23 2.30
CA THR A 162 2.69 -5.77 0.95
C THR A 162 4.15 -5.32 0.80
N ARG A 163 4.55 -4.95 -0.42
CA ARG A 163 5.92 -4.55 -0.75
C ARG A 163 5.94 -3.16 -1.39
N LEU A 164 7.09 -2.54 -1.34
CA LEU A 164 7.36 -1.24 -1.95
C LEU A 164 8.51 -1.38 -2.95
N LEU A 165 8.32 -0.83 -4.16
CA LEU A 165 9.43 -0.52 -5.08
C LEU A 165 9.83 0.92 -4.88
N TYR A 166 11.11 1.22 -5.06
CA TYR A 166 11.63 2.58 -5.15
C TYR A 166 13.00 2.60 -5.83
N VAL A 167 13.40 3.77 -6.27
CA VAL A 167 14.72 3.98 -6.87
C VAL A 167 15.59 4.77 -5.91
N THR A 168 16.83 4.32 -5.70
CA THR A 168 17.86 5.12 -5.04
C THR A 168 18.85 5.65 -6.05
N ALA A 169 19.32 6.88 -5.85
CA ALA A 169 20.39 7.50 -6.62
C ALA A 169 21.53 7.87 -5.68
N GLU A 170 22.65 7.18 -5.80
CA GLU A 170 23.85 7.41 -5.01
C GLU A 170 24.96 8.02 -5.86
N ARG A 171 25.42 9.22 -5.47
CA ARG A 171 26.49 9.90 -6.16
C ARG A 171 27.85 9.37 -5.72
N LEU A 172 28.54 8.64 -6.61
CA LEU A 172 29.85 8.05 -6.37
C LEU A 172 31.01 8.96 -6.80
N GLY A 173 30.74 10.03 -7.55
CA GLY A 173 31.73 10.99 -8.05
C GLY A 173 31.08 12.05 -8.94
N ALA A 174 31.86 12.94 -9.53
CA ALA A 174 31.36 14.10 -10.27
C ALA A 174 30.40 13.73 -11.42
N ASN A 175 30.69 12.65 -12.16
CA ASN A 175 29.89 12.16 -13.28
C ASN A 175 29.52 10.68 -13.12
N ASN A 176 29.46 10.18 -11.90
CA ASN A 176 29.18 8.79 -11.63
C ASN A 176 28.08 8.69 -10.57
N THR A 177 26.90 8.36 -11.01
CA THR A 177 25.74 8.10 -10.15
C THR A 177 25.33 6.64 -10.33
N ARG A 178 25.10 5.95 -9.22
CA ARG A 178 24.53 4.61 -9.23
C ARG A 178 23.05 4.71 -8.94
N TYR A 179 22.25 4.21 -9.87
CA TYR A 179 20.81 4.06 -9.72
C TYR A 179 20.49 2.61 -9.36
N THR A 180 19.68 2.41 -8.35
CA THR A 180 19.31 1.07 -7.90
C THR A 180 17.80 0.99 -7.75
N LEU A 181 17.16 0.08 -8.49
CA LEU A 181 15.77 -0.30 -8.25
C LEU A 181 15.74 -1.31 -7.12
N GLN A 182 15.03 -0.97 -6.06
CA GLN A 182 14.92 -1.78 -4.85
C GLN A 182 13.49 -2.20 -4.59
N ARG A 183 13.33 -3.34 -3.92
CA ARG A 183 12.09 -3.82 -3.31
C ARG A 183 12.31 -3.98 -1.81
N SER A 184 11.39 -3.47 -1.00
CA SER A 184 11.39 -3.63 0.46
C SER A 184 10.03 -4.09 0.96
N ASP A 185 9.90 -4.32 2.27
CA ASP A 185 8.60 -4.29 2.93
C ASP A 185 7.97 -2.90 2.75
N TYR A 186 6.65 -2.80 2.94
CA TYR A 186 5.95 -1.53 2.75
C TYR A 186 6.51 -0.39 3.63
N ASP A 187 7.07 -0.74 4.80
CA ASP A 187 7.65 0.18 5.78
C ASP A 187 9.14 0.49 5.53
N GLY A 188 9.71 0.03 4.42
CA GLY A 188 11.09 0.27 4.01
C GLY A 188 12.11 -0.75 4.51
N ALA A 189 11.73 -1.69 5.36
CA ALA A 189 12.63 -2.72 5.87
C ALA A 189 12.99 -3.76 4.81
N ARG A 190 14.05 -4.54 5.04
CA ARG A 190 14.52 -5.68 4.23
C ARG A 190 14.66 -5.36 2.74
N ALA A 191 15.24 -4.21 2.42
CA ALA A 191 15.43 -3.79 1.03
C ALA A 191 16.34 -4.76 0.27
N VAL A 192 15.90 -5.20 -0.91
CA VAL A 192 16.66 -6.04 -1.84
C VAL A 192 16.78 -5.35 -3.19
N THR A 193 17.96 -5.48 -3.81
CA THR A 193 18.25 -4.90 -5.12
C THR A 193 17.65 -5.77 -6.23
N LEU A 194 16.84 -5.17 -7.10
CA LEU A 194 16.30 -5.82 -8.29
C LEU A 194 17.11 -5.48 -9.55
N LEU A 195 17.64 -4.27 -9.64
CA LEU A 195 18.45 -3.80 -10.76
C LEU A 195 19.41 -2.69 -10.31
N GLN A 196 20.63 -2.70 -10.84
CA GLN A 196 21.58 -1.59 -10.75
C GLN A 196 21.93 -1.06 -12.13
N SER A 197 22.06 0.26 -12.26
CA SER A 197 22.44 0.94 -13.50
C SER A 197 23.31 2.16 -13.18
N ARG A 198 24.13 2.56 -14.14
CA ARG A 198 24.81 3.87 -14.14
C ARG A 198 23.96 4.97 -14.77
N GLU A 199 22.90 4.57 -15.45
CA GLU A 199 21.93 5.46 -16.09
C GLU A 199 20.61 5.46 -15.31
N PRO A 200 19.79 6.52 -15.39
CA PRO A 200 18.55 6.63 -14.66
C PRO A 200 17.60 5.45 -14.84
N ILE A 201 16.93 5.10 -13.73
CA ILE A 201 15.76 4.22 -13.70
C ILE A 201 14.61 5.06 -13.17
N LEU A 202 13.45 5.07 -13.86
CA LEU A 202 12.31 5.90 -13.52
C LEU A 202 11.00 5.11 -13.58
N SER A 203 9.98 5.61 -12.91
CA SER A 203 8.58 5.19 -13.00
C SER A 203 8.37 3.67 -12.85
N PRO A 204 8.92 3.03 -11.81
CA PRO A 204 8.64 1.62 -11.55
C PRO A 204 7.16 1.44 -11.21
N SER A 205 6.57 0.35 -11.70
CA SER A 205 5.15 0.01 -11.50
C SER A 205 4.97 -1.49 -11.39
N TYR A 206 4.28 -1.96 -10.35
CA TYR A 206 3.91 -3.37 -10.21
C TYR A 206 2.78 -3.76 -11.17
N SER A 207 2.85 -4.99 -11.70
CA SER A 207 1.70 -5.63 -12.30
C SER A 207 0.66 -6.02 -11.24
N PRO A 208 -0.64 -6.17 -11.60
CA PRO A 208 -1.71 -6.46 -10.64
C PRO A 208 -1.55 -7.81 -9.91
N ASP A 209 -0.81 -8.75 -10.49
CA ASP A 209 -0.45 -10.04 -9.89
C ASP A 209 0.77 -9.96 -8.93
N GLY A 210 1.50 -8.81 -8.93
CA GLY A 210 2.72 -8.64 -8.16
C GLY A 210 3.94 -9.42 -8.70
N GLU A 211 3.80 -10.19 -9.78
CA GLU A 211 4.87 -11.04 -10.30
C GLU A 211 5.84 -10.29 -11.22
N ARG A 212 5.38 -9.21 -11.84
CA ARG A 212 6.14 -8.41 -12.80
C ARG A 212 6.19 -6.94 -12.37
N ILE A 213 7.19 -6.25 -12.87
CA ILE A 213 7.35 -4.81 -12.75
C ILE A 213 7.63 -4.22 -14.12
N ALA A 214 7.10 -3.04 -14.38
CA ALA A 214 7.48 -2.23 -15.52
C ALA A 214 8.26 -1.00 -15.02
N TYR A 215 9.24 -0.56 -15.77
CA TYR A 215 10.04 0.63 -15.44
C TYR A 215 10.69 1.22 -16.70
N VAL A 216 11.11 2.47 -16.62
CA VAL A 216 11.91 3.15 -17.63
C VAL A 216 13.39 2.99 -17.29
N SER A 217 14.21 2.59 -18.26
CA SER A 217 15.67 2.54 -18.14
C SER A 217 16.35 3.33 -19.25
N PHE A 218 17.40 4.06 -18.89
CA PHE A 218 18.26 4.79 -19.82
C PHE A 218 19.55 4.03 -20.15
N GLU A 219 19.67 2.74 -19.83
CA GLU A 219 20.88 1.93 -20.02
C GLU A 219 21.44 1.92 -21.45
N GLN A 220 20.59 2.25 -22.43
CA GLN A 220 20.98 2.41 -23.83
C GLN A 220 21.01 3.88 -24.28
N ARG A 221 21.24 4.81 -23.34
CA ARG A 221 21.31 6.28 -23.53
C ARG A 221 20.01 6.93 -24.01
N ARG A 222 18.90 6.19 -24.12
CA ARG A 222 17.55 6.68 -24.44
C ARG A 222 16.56 6.01 -23.52
N PRO A 223 15.47 6.68 -23.13
CA PRO A 223 14.45 6.07 -22.30
C PRO A 223 13.78 4.91 -23.04
N ARG A 224 13.66 3.77 -22.38
CA ARG A 224 12.96 2.58 -22.87
C ARG A 224 12.22 1.93 -21.73
N ILE A 225 11.08 1.34 -22.03
CA ILE A 225 10.28 0.61 -21.03
C ILE A 225 10.68 -0.86 -21.08
N PHE A 226 10.94 -1.40 -19.89
CA PHE A 226 11.20 -2.81 -19.64
C PHE A 226 10.10 -3.39 -18.77
N VAL A 227 9.80 -4.66 -18.97
CA VAL A 227 9.04 -5.52 -18.05
C VAL A 227 10.00 -6.55 -17.49
N GLN A 228 10.03 -6.71 -16.17
CA GLN A 228 10.90 -7.63 -15.46
C GLN A 228 10.09 -8.51 -14.53
N TYR A 229 10.37 -9.81 -14.50
CA TYR A 229 9.85 -10.74 -13.51
C TYR A 229 10.59 -10.56 -12.19
N VAL A 230 9.86 -10.30 -11.11
CA VAL A 230 10.42 -9.95 -9.79
C VAL A 230 11.29 -11.09 -9.22
N ASN A 231 10.81 -12.33 -9.32
CA ASN A 231 11.46 -13.49 -8.71
C ASN A 231 12.66 -14.03 -9.49
N THR A 232 12.66 -13.88 -10.82
CA THR A 232 13.73 -14.44 -11.68
C THR A 232 14.70 -13.40 -12.20
N GLY A 233 14.34 -12.11 -12.12
CA GLY A 233 15.11 -11.03 -12.74
C GLY A 233 15.08 -11.03 -14.27
N ARG A 234 14.39 -11.99 -14.91
CA ARG A 234 14.23 -12.02 -16.38
C ARG A 234 13.48 -10.77 -16.81
N ARG A 235 14.05 -10.04 -17.75
CA ARG A 235 13.47 -8.79 -18.25
C ARG A 235 13.39 -8.76 -19.76
N GLU A 236 12.44 -7.99 -20.26
CA GLU A 236 12.14 -7.83 -21.66
C GLU A 236 11.92 -6.35 -21.96
N GLN A 237 12.51 -5.88 -23.06
CA GLN A 237 12.28 -4.53 -23.55
C GLN A 237 10.93 -4.46 -24.25
N VAL A 238 10.07 -3.54 -23.80
CA VAL A 238 8.71 -3.36 -24.35
C VAL A 238 8.67 -2.29 -25.42
N THR A 239 9.41 -1.19 -25.24
CA THR A 239 9.42 -0.06 -26.18
C THR A 239 10.81 0.25 -26.67
N ASN A 240 10.89 0.78 -27.93
CA ASN A 240 12.13 1.24 -28.58
C ASN A 240 11.82 2.35 -29.59
N PHE A 241 10.98 3.29 -29.20
CA PHE A 241 10.62 4.40 -30.09
C PHE A 241 11.56 5.61 -29.89
N GLU A 242 11.65 6.47 -30.89
CA GLU A 242 12.35 7.74 -30.75
C GLU A 242 11.62 8.67 -29.79
N GLY A 243 12.38 9.56 -29.14
CA GLY A 243 11.86 10.50 -28.16
C GLY A 243 11.55 9.86 -26.80
N LEU A 244 10.51 10.36 -26.13
CA LEU A 244 10.08 9.91 -24.82
C LEU A 244 9.43 8.52 -24.91
N ASN A 245 9.84 7.64 -24.01
CA ASN A 245 9.18 6.38 -23.68
C ASN A 245 9.07 6.35 -22.15
N GLY A 246 7.89 6.54 -21.58
CA GLY A 246 7.79 6.82 -20.15
C GLY A 246 6.49 6.41 -19.48
N ALA A 247 6.46 6.55 -18.15
CA ALA A 247 5.30 6.40 -17.29
C ALA A 247 4.46 5.13 -17.56
N PRO A 248 5.04 3.91 -17.47
CA PRO A 248 4.30 2.68 -17.69
C PRO A 248 3.28 2.44 -16.58
N ALA A 249 2.06 2.06 -16.97
CA ALA A 249 0.95 1.72 -16.08
C ALA A 249 0.23 0.45 -16.56
N TRP A 250 0.09 -0.52 -15.66
CA TRP A 250 -0.55 -1.80 -15.96
C TRP A 250 -2.08 -1.69 -15.96
N SER A 251 -2.73 -2.35 -16.92
CA SER A 251 -4.16 -2.58 -16.86
C SER A 251 -4.52 -3.53 -15.70
N PRO A 252 -5.74 -3.47 -15.16
CA PRO A 252 -6.16 -4.30 -14.02
C PRO A 252 -6.06 -5.82 -14.26
N ASP A 253 -6.14 -6.25 -15.51
CA ASP A 253 -6.00 -7.65 -15.92
C ASP A 253 -4.53 -8.08 -16.16
N GLY A 254 -3.56 -7.12 -16.06
CA GLY A 254 -2.14 -7.37 -16.30
C GLY A 254 -1.75 -7.72 -17.73
N ASN A 255 -2.68 -7.62 -18.70
CA ASN A 255 -2.43 -7.99 -20.10
C ASN A 255 -2.01 -6.81 -20.97
N ARG A 256 -2.34 -5.59 -20.56
CA ARG A 256 -2.02 -4.37 -21.31
C ARG A 256 -1.17 -3.42 -20.47
N LEU A 257 -0.39 -2.62 -21.16
CA LEU A 257 0.41 -1.55 -20.59
C LEU A 257 0.04 -0.23 -21.25
N ALA A 258 -0.37 0.77 -20.47
CA ALA A 258 -0.44 2.16 -20.92
C ALA A 258 0.91 2.82 -20.65
N PHE A 259 1.33 3.69 -21.54
CA PHE A 259 2.60 4.43 -21.42
C PHE A 259 2.59 5.67 -22.33
N VAL A 260 3.59 6.51 -22.15
CA VAL A 260 3.75 7.76 -22.88
C VAL A 260 4.80 7.62 -23.96
N LEU A 261 4.49 8.06 -25.18
CA LEU A 261 5.43 8.22 -26.29
C LEU A 261 5.32 9.62 -26.89
N SER A 262 6.44 10.17 -27.35
CA SER A 262 6.47 11.42 -28.13
C SER A 262 6.83 11.20 -29.62
N LYS A 263 6.78 9.96 -30.12
CA LYS A 263 7.21 9.59 -31.48
C LYS A 263 6.40 10.27 -32.59
N ASP A 264 5.17 10.70 -32.31
CA ASP A 264 4.27 11.33 -33.26
C ASP A 264 4.15 12.85 -33.03
N GLY A 265 5.17 13.47 -32.38
CA GLY A 265 5.27 14.91 -32.14
C GLY A 265 5.36 15.28 -30.67
N ASN A 266 4.24 15.32 -29.95
CA ASN A 266 4.18 15.60 -28.51
C ASN A 266 3.93 14.34 -27.70
N PRO A 267 4.13 14.39 -26.36
CA PRO A 267 3.85 13.27 -25.48
C PRO A 267 2.35 12.93 -25.44
N GLU A 268 2.04 11.67 -25.75
CA GLU A 268 0.69 11.13 -25.81
C GLU A 268 0.64 9.74 -25.19
N ILE A 269 -0.55 9.31 -24.79
CA ILE A 269 -0.77 8.00 -24.16
C ILE A 269 -1.04 6.95 -25.24
N TYR A 270 -0.35 5.84 -25.11
CA TYR A 270 -0.50 4.63 -25.92
C TYR A 270 -0.87 3.45 -25.02
N VAL A 271 -1.61 2.52 -25.56
CA VAL A 271 -1.93 1.24 -24.91
C VAL A 271 -1.42 0.12 -25.78
N MET A 272 -0.66 -0.79 -25.21
CA MET A 272 -0.13 -1.99 -25.86
C MET A 272 -0.67 -3.24 -25.20
N ASP A 273 -1.15 -4.19 -26.00
CA ASP A 273 -1.35 -5.56 -25.58
C ASP A 273 -0.01 -6.29 -25.53
N LEU A 274 0.35 -6.83 -24.38
CA LEU A 274 1.69 -7.38 -24.15
C LEU A 274 1.93 -8.72 -24.88
N ALA A 275 0.89 -9.47 -25.15
CA ALA A 275 1.00 -10.76 -25.82
C ALA A 275 1.15 -10.58 -27.34
N SER A 276 0.29 -9.78 -27.95
CA SER A 276 0.28 -9.54 -29.40
C SER A 276 1.22 -8.42 -29.86
N ARG A 277 1.71 -7.59 -28.92
CA ARG A 277 2.47 -6.36 -29.18
C ARG A 277 1.72 -5.31 -30.02
N GLN A 278 0.43 -5.48 -30.22
CA GLN A 278 -0.41 -4.49 -30.87
C GLN A 278 -0.53 -3.25 -29.98
N MET A 279 -0.32 -2.09 -30.56
CA MET A 279 -0.30 -0.80 -29.87
C MET A 279 -1.28 0.17 -30.53
N LYS A 280 -2.01 0.91 -29.68
CA LYS A 280 -2.95 1.96 -30.12
C LYS A 280 -2.61 3.26 -29.39
N ARG A 281 -2.51 4.39 -30.12
CA ARG A 281 -2.55 5.74 -29.54
C ARG A 281 -3.95 6.02 -29.06
N VAL A 282 -4.13 6.39 -27.78
CA VAL A 282 -5.44 6.60 -27.17
C VAL A 282 -5.75 8.05 -26.84
N THR A 283 -4.71 8.91 -26.80
CA THR A 283 -4.88 10.37 -26.76
C THR A 283 -4.29 11.01 -28.01
N ASN A 284 -4.88 12.15 -28.42
CA ASN A 284 -4.40 12.95 -29.55
C ASN A 284 -4.76 14.42 -29.34
N HIS A 285 -3.85 15.17 -28.75
CA HIS A 285 -4.04 16.57 -28.42
C HIS A 285 -2.72 17.32 -28.57
N PHE A 286 -2.73 18.65 -28.77
CA PHE A 286 -1.51 19.46 -28.86
C PHE A 286 -0.81 19.67 -27.50
N GLY A 287 -1.53 19.49 -26.38
CA GLY A 287 -0.97 19.51 -25.04
C GLY A 287 -0.24 18.21 -24.70
N ILE A 288 0.48 18.21 -23.60
CA ILE A 288 1.20 17.05 -23.06
C ILE A 288 0.23 16.17 -22.30
N ASP A 289 0.08 14.91 -22.72
CA ASP A 289 -0.66 13.88 -22.02
C ASP A 289 0.33 12.86 -21.43
N THR A 290 0.33 12.71 -20.10
CA THR A 290 1.34 11.90 -19.39
C THR A 290 0.78 11.23 -18.13
N GLU A 291 1.58 10.38 -17.49
CA GLU A 291 1.28 9.72 -16.21
C GLU A 291 -0.07 8.98 -16.20
N PRO A 292 -0.29 8.04 -17.14
CA PRO A 292 -1.53 7.28 -17.18
C PRO A 292 -1.69 6.40 -15.92
N TYR A 293 -2.94 6.25 -15.49
CA TYR A 293 -3.37 5.36 -14.41
C TYR A 293 -4.71 4.70 -14.78
N TRP A 294 -4.78 3.39 -14.71
CA TRP A 294 -5.97 2.66 -15.09
C TRP A 294 -7.03 2.67 -14.01
N GLY A 295 -8.29 2.86 -14.41
CA GLY A 295 -9.44 2.52 -13.61
C GLY A 295 -9.65 1.01 -13.53
N LYS A 296 -10.32 0.54 -12.50
CA LYS A 296 -10.61 -0.88 -12.27
C LYS A 296 -11.44 -1.55 -13.37
N ASP A 297 -12.21 -0.75 -14.10
CA ASP A 297 -13.03 -1.21 -15.22
C ASP A 297 -12.19 -1.66 -16.43
N GLY A 298 -10.86 -1.38 -16.42
CA GLY A 298 -9.97 -1.66 -17.53
C GLY A 298 -10.33 -0.96 -18.84
N GLN A 299 -11.17 0.09 -18.77
CA GLN A 299 -11.62 0.90 -19.90
C GLN A 299 -11.35 2.38 -19.70
N THR A 300 -11.22 2.82 -18.46
CA THR A 300 -10.93 4.21 -18.10
C THR A 300 -9.44 4.39 -17.80
N ILE A 301 -8.83 5.43 -18.35
CA ILE A 301 -7.47 5.87 -18.00
C ILE A 301 -7.55 7.29 -17.45
N TYR A 302 -7.07 7.47 -16.21
CA TYR A 302 -6.81 8.79 -15.63
C TYR A 302 -5.41 9.23 -16.04
N PHE A 303 -5.21 10.51 -16.31
CA PHE A 303 -3.92 11.01 -16.78
C PHE A 303 -3.74 12.49 -16.49
N THR A 304 -2.50 12.95 -16.50
CA THR A 304 -2.14 14.35 -16.40
C THR A 304 -2.14 14.97 -17.78
N SER A 305 -2.78 16.14 -17.93
CA SER A 305 -2.77 16.90 -19.19
C SER A 305 -2.72 18.41 -18.95
N ASP A 306 -1.95 19.11 -19.75
CA ASP A 306 -1.92 20.58 -19.76
C ASP A 306 -2.80 21.22 -20.86
N ARG A 307 -3.69 20.43 -21.46
CA ARG A 307 -4.59 20.85 -22.57
C ARG A 307 -5.42 22.10 -22.29
N ALA A 308 -5.65 22.43 -21.02
CA ALA A 308 -6.32 23.66 -20.59
C ALA A 308 -5.32 24.73 -20.08
N GLY A 309 -4.05 24.66 -20.47
CA GLY A 309 -2.99 25.62 -20.18
C GLY A 309 -2.18 25.33 -18.92
N LYS A 310 -2.70 24.57 -17.96
CA LYS A 310 -1.99 24.13 -16.74
C LYS A 310 -2.29 22.65 -16.49
N PRO A 311 -1.33 21.88 -15.95
CA PRO A 311 -1.54 20.45 -15.68
C PRO A 311 -2.73 20.18 -14.75
N GLN A 312 -3.63 19.32 -15.21
CA GLN A 312 -4.82 18.86 -14.51
C GLN A 312 -5.03 17.37 -14.78
N ILE A 313 -5.80 16.72 -13.93
CA ILE A 313 -6.18 15.33 -14.14
C ILE A 313 -7.41 15.26 -15.04
N TYR A 314 -7.31 14.40 -16.04
CA TYR A 314 -8.37 14.02 -16.96
C TYR A 314 -8.62 12.52 -16.88
N LYS A 315 -9.78 12.09 -17.32
CA LYS A 315 -10.07 10.66 -17.57
C LYS A 315 -10.48 10.47 -19.02
N LEU A 316 -10.04 9.38 -19.60
CA LEU A 316 -10.35 8.93 -20.96
C LEU A 316 -11.08 7.60 -20.88
N ASN A 317 -12.19 7.47 -21.58
CA ASN A 317 -12.76 6.16 -21.88
C ASN A 317 -12.19 5.64 -23.21
N ILE A 318 -11.49 4.50 -23.19
CA ILE A 318 -10.73 3.96 -24.34
C ILE A 318 -11.67 3.55 -25.48
N ALA A 319 -12.87 3.06 -25.16
CA ALA A 319 -13.82 2.56 -26.15
C ALA A 319 -14.47 3.71 -26.95
N SER A 320 -14.93 4.76 -26.25
CA SER A 320 -15.59 5.91 -26.88
C SER A 320 -14.63 7.01 -27.32
N GLY A 321 -13.42 7.06 -26.76
CA GLY A 321 -12.48 8.18 -26.93
C GLY A 321 -12.89 9.45 -26.17
N ALA A 322 -13.93 9.40 -25.34
CA ALA A 322 -14.40 10.56 -24.59
C ALA A 322 -13.38 10.93 -23.50
N VAL A 323 -13.04 12.22 -23.41
CA VAL A 323 -12.11 12.78 -22.42
C VAL A 323 -12.84 13.80 -21.57
N GLU A 324 -12.74 13.67 -20.25
CA GLU A 324 -13.36 14.55 -19.27
C GLU A 324 -12.32 15.05 -18.25
N ARG A 325 -12.42 16.32 -17.86
CA ARG A 325 -11.60 16.89 -16.79
C ARG A 325 -12.12 16.45 -15.43
N VAL A 326 -11.20 16.06 -14.53
CA VAL A 326 -11.52 15.54 -13.18
C VAL A 326 -11.22 16.57 -12.09
N THR A 327 -10.13 17.35 -12.24
CA THR A 327 -9.69 18.31 -11.21
C THR A 327 -9.90 19.75 -11.65
N PHE A 328 -10.37 20.61 -10.72
CA PHE A 328 -10.71 22.01 -10.98
C PHE A 328 -10.09 22.96 -9.95
N VAL A 329 -9.64 22.45 -8.79
CA VAL A 329 -9.05 23.24 -7.71
C VAL A 329 -7.52 23.26 -7.87
N GLY A 330 -6.93 24.45 -7.68
CA GLY A 330 -5.48 24.66 -7.84
C GLY A 330 -5.04 24.85 -9.29
N ASN A 331 -3.77 25.22 -9.44
CA ASN A 331 -3.17 25.49 -10.75
C ASN A 331 -2.24 24.39 -11.26
N TYR A 332 -2.12 23.29 -10.51
CA TYR A 332 -1.35 22.11 -10.89
C TYR A 332 -1.90 20.88 -10.18
N ASN A 333 -2.28 19.88 -10.96
CA ASN A 333 -2.68 18.56 -10.48
C ASN A 333 -2.08 17.52 -11.41
N ALA A 334 -1.29 16.58 -10.88
CA ALA A 334 -0.53 15.62 -11.67
C ALA A 334 -0.37 14.27 -10.92
N ASN A 335 0.06 13.26 -11.64
CA ASN A 335 0.36 11.92 -11.14
C ASN A 335 -0.82 11.27 -10.39
N PRO A 336 -1.94 11.01 -11.09
CA PRO A 336 -3.15 10.48 -10.49
C PRO A 336 -2.94 9.05 -9.97
N LYS A 337 -3.50 8.78 -8.79
CA LYS A 337 -3.67 7.43 -8.23
C LYS A 337 -5.06 7.35 -7.62
N LEU A 338 -5.71 6.21 -7.72
CA LEU A 338 -7.02 6.01 -7.11
C LEU A 338 -6.91 5.10 -5.88
N SER A 339 -7.77 5.36 -4.90
CA SER A 339 -8.04 4.38 -3.85
C SER A 339 -8.68 3.12 -4.43
N ALA A 340 -8.59 2.02 -3.69
CA ALA A 340 -9.13 0.73 -4.13
C ALA A 340 -10.65 0.76 -4.45
N ASP A 341 -11.42 1.61 -3.82
CA ASP A 341 -12.85 1.80 -4.09
C ASP A 341 -13.16 2.88 -5.15
N GLU A 342 -12.12 3.49 -5.73
CA GLU A 342 -12.17 4.57 -6.72
C GLU A 342 -12.95 5.83 -6.27
N LYS A 343 -13.13 6.01 -4.96
CA LYS A 343 -13.81 7.21 -4.43
C LYS A 343 -12.84 8.35 -4.13
N THR A 344 -11.56 8.04 -3.98
CA THR A 344 -10.52 9.02 -3.67
C THR A 344 -9.46 9.06 -4.75
N LEU A 345 -9.22 10.24 -5.30
CA LEU A 345 -8.10 10.55 -6.19
C LEU A 345 -6.97 11.16 -5.36
N VAL A 346 -5.82 10.51 -5.37
CA VAL A 346 -4.56 11.00 -4.79
C VAL A 346 -3.70 11.58 -5.92
N MET A 347 -3.07 12.71 -5.69
CA MET A 347 -2.29 13.43 -6.72
C MET A 347 -1.25 14.35 -6.10
N VAL A 348 -0.31 14.77 -6.91
CA VAL A 348 0.53 15.95 -6.63
C VAL A 348 -0.28 17.20 -6.96
N HIS A 349 -0.41 18.09 -5.99
CA HIS A 349 -1.22 19.31 -6.08
C HIS A 349 -0.42 20.55 -5.78
N ARG A 350 -0.73 21.64 -6.48
CA ARG A 350 -0.27 22.99 -6.13
C ARG A 350 -1.44 23.95 -6.12
N GLN A 351 -1.64 24.58 -4.97
CA GLN A 351 -2.67 25.61 -4.81
C GLN A 351 -2.29 26.86 -5.61
N GLU A 352 -3.29 27.57 -6.11
CA GLU A 352 -3.08 28.85 -6.80
C GLU A 352 -2.40 29.88 -5.87
N GLY A 353 -1.40 30.60 -6.40
CA GLY A 353 -0.60 31.54 -5.62
C GLY A 353 0.54 30.93 -4.79
N TYR A 354 0.65 29.60 -4.74
CA TYR A 354 1.75 28.91 -4.04
C TYR A 354 2.75 28.29 -5.01
N THR A 355 4.00 28.12 -4.54
CA THR A 355 5.09 27.49 -5.29
C THR A 355 5.38 26.06 -4.87
N VAL A 356 4.74 25.59 -3.80
CA VAL A 356 5.00 24.26 -3.21
C VAL A 356 4.11 23.19 -3.81
N PHE A 357 4.68 22.03 -4.10
CA PHE A 357 3.96 20.83 -4.54
C PHE A 357 3.71 19.93 -3.33
N ARG A 358 2.49 19.49 -3.16
CA ARG A 358 2.06 18.66 -2.03
C ARG A 358 1.23 17.48 -2.49
N VAL A 359 1.23 16.41 -1.71
CA VAL A 359 0.28 15.31 -1.91
C VAL A 359 -1.08 15.74 -1.39
N ALA A 360 -2.09 15.56 -2.23
CA ALA A 360 -3.49 15.84 -1.91
C ALA A 360 -4.38 14.65 -2.24
N ALA A 361 -5.48 14.54 -1.52
CA ALA A 361 -6.57 13.60 -1.78
C ALA A 361 -7.86 14.36 -2.09
N GLN A 362 -8.53 14.00 -3.18
CA GLN A 362 -9.82 14.53 -3.58
C GLN A 362 -10.88 13.44 -3.49
N ASP A 363 -11.95 13.70 -2.77
CA ASP A 363 -13.17 12.89 -2.81
C ASP A 363 -13.86 13.09 -4.16
N LEU A 364 -13.96 12.06 -4.98
CA LEU A 364 -14.53 12.15 -6.33
C LEU A 364 -16.05 12.27 -6.35
N GLN A 365 -16.73 11.95 -5.26
CA GLN A 365 -18.18 12.10 -5.14
C GLN A 365 -18.57 13.49 -4.64
N ARG A 366 -17.83 14.03 -3.66
CA ARG A 366 -18.12 15.33 -3.02
C ARG A 366 -17.31 16.48 -3.60
N GLY A 367 -16.24 16.19 -4.35
CA GLY A 367 -15.33 17.19 -4.89
C GLY A 367 -14.42 17.85 -3.84
N SER A 368 -14.48 17.45 -2.56
CA SER A 368 -13.66 18.04 -1.50
C SER A 368 -12.20 17.62 -1.63
N LEU A 369 -11.30 18.60 -1.51
CA LEU A 369 -9.84 18.39 -1.56
C LEU A 369 -9.25 18.55 -0.17
N ARG A 370 -8.33 17.64 0.19
CA ARG A 370 -7.54 17.69 1.42
C ARG A 370 -6.06 17.56 1.12
N ILE A 371 -5.25 18.46 1.67
CA ILE A 371 -3.78 18.39 1.62
C ILE A 371 -3.32 17.38 2.69
N LEU A 372 -2.50 16.41 2.30
CA LEU A 372 -2.04 15.35 3.17
C LEU A 372 -0.59 15.53 3.64
N SER A 373 0.26 16.21 2.84
CA SER A 373 1.66 16.43 3.15
C SER A 373 1.93 17.86 3.60
N GLU A 374 3.05 18.08 4.29
CA GLU A 374 3.50 19.40 4.77
C GLU A 374 4.83 19.82 4.13
N THR A 375 5.45 18.95 3.37
CA THR A 375 6.70 19.19 2.65
C THR A 375 6.46 20.02 1.38
N SER A 376 7.52 20.45 0.68
CA SER A 376 7.40 21.47 -0.37
C SER A 376 7.66 20.97 -1.78
N LEU A 377 8.25 19.79 -1.92
CA LEU A 377 8.63 19.18 -3.21
C LEU A 377 8.22 17.71 -3.20
N ASP A 378 6.92 17.48 -3.09
CA ASP A 378 6.38 16.13 -3.04
C ASP A 378 6.11 15.63 -4.46
N GLU A 379 6.46 14.37 -4.68
CA GLU A 379 6.34 13.73 -6.00
C GLU A 379 5.97 12.25 -5.88
N SER A 380 5.47 11.70 -6.96
CA SER A 380 5.25 10.25 -7.17
C SER A 380 4.47 9.57 -6.03
N PRO A 381 3.28 10.06 -5.64
CA PRO A 381 2.49 9.39 -4.61
C PRO A 381 2.06 7.99 -5.09
N THR A 382 2.06 7.03 -4.17
CA THR A 382 1.52 5.69 -4.38
C THR A 382 0.61 5.31 -3.22
N VAL A 383 -0.49 4.61 -3.51
CA VAL A 383 -1.55 4.31 -2.54
C VAL A 383 -1.50 2.83 -2.18
N ALA A 384 -1.62 2.52 -0.89
CA ALA A 384 -1.77 1.14 -0.42
C ALA A 384 -2.99 0.46 -1.06
N PRO A 385 -2.97 -0.85 -1.32
CA PRO A 385 -4.07 -1.53 -2.00
C PRO A 385 -5.40 -1.50 -1.24
N ASN A 386 -5.39 -1.21 0.07
CA ASN A 386 -6.60 -0.96 0.87
C ASN A 386 -7.01 0.52 0.96
N GLY A 387 -6.23 1.42 0.39
CA GLY A 387 -6.53 2.86 0.38
C GLY A 387 -6.28 3.60 1.70
N THR A 388 -5.67 2.98 2.72
CA THR A 388 -5.52 3.60 4.06
C THR A 388 -4.23 4.40 4.22
N MET A 389 -3.23 4.14 3.39
CA MET A 389 -1.91 4.75 3.46
C MET A 389 -1.42 5.20 2.08
N ILE A 390 -0.59 6.21 2.07
CA ILE A 390 0.08 6.75 0.88
C ILE A 390 1.56 6.87 1.19
N ILE A 391 2.41 6.46 0.25
CA ILE A 391 3.85 6.74 0.29
C ILE A 391 4.16 7.69 -0.86
N TYR A 392 5.00 8.67 -0.61
CA TYR A 392 5.44 9.65 -1.61
C TYR A 392 6.91 10.00 -1.40
N ALA A 393 7.56 10.48 -2.45
CA ALA A 393 8.92 11.00 -2.37
C ALA A 393 8.89 12.50 -2.08
N THR A 394 9.86 12.97 -1.29
CA THR A 394 10.04 14.39 -0.99
C THR A 394 11.50 14.68 -0.65
N ARG A 395 11.80 15.94 -0.33
CA ARG A 395 13.12 16.35 0.14
C ARG A 395 13.08 16.79 1.60
N GLN A 396 13.93 16.17 2.41
CA GLN A 396 14.21 16.62 3.78
C GLN A 396 15.69 16.89 3.93
N GLN A 397 16.05 18.07 4.44
CA GLN A 397 17.44 18.49 4.64
C GLN A 397 18.33 18.31 3.38
N GLY A 398 17.75 18.58 2.20
CA GLY A 398 18.44 18.47 0.90
C GLY A 398 18.55 17.05 0.35
N ARG A 399 18.04 16.02 1.04
CA ARG A 399 18.05 14.62 0.59
C ARG A 399 16.66 14.16 0.17
N GLY A 400 16.59 13.35 -0.88
CA GLY A 400 15.38 12.65 -1.28
C GLY A 400 15.07 11.54 -0.27
N VAL A 401 13.85 11.54 0.26
CA VAL A 401 13.35 10.55 1.24
C VAL A 401 11.95 10.10 0.86
N LEU A 402 11.54 8.93 1.34
CA LEU A 402 10.15 8.50 1.28
C LEU A 402 9.44 8.87 2.57
N MET A 403 8.22 9.36 2.43
CA MET A 403 7.31 9.65 3.54
C MET A 403 6.07 8.78 3.42
N LEU A 404 5.61 8.26 4.55
CA LEU A 404 4.30 7.64 4.67
C LEU A 404 3.33 8.64 5.31
N VAL A 405 2.14 8.73 4.74
CA VAL A 405 1.02 9.46 5.33
C VAL A 405 -0.23 8.59 5.30
N SER A 406 -0.97 8.54 6.42
CA SER A 406 -2.28 7.89 6.43
C SER A 406 -3.30 8.76 5.68
N THR A 407 -4.24 8.12 4.96
CA THR A 407 -5.24 8.86 4.17
C THR A 407 -6.16 9.74 5.02
N ASN A 408 -6.32 9.44 6.31
CA ASN A 408 -6.99 10.32 7.28
C ASN A 408 -6.11 11.48 7.77
N GLY A 409 -4.83 11.54 7.39
CA GLY A 409 -3.88 12.61 7.71
C GLY A 409 -3.34 12.61 9.14
N ARG A 410 -3.60 11.57 9.94
CA ARG A 410 -3.18 11.49 11.35
C ARG A 410 -1.72 11.10 11.53
N VAL A 411 -1.21 10.27 10.64
CA VAL A 411 0.17 9.78 10.69
C VAL A 411 0.96 10.35 9.53
N ARG A 412 2.14 10.87 9.81
CA ARG A 412 3.15 11.28 8.83
C ARG A 412 4.51 10.92 9.40
N LEU A 413 5.24 10.08 8.70
CA LEU A 413 6.56 9.65 9.15
C LEU A 413 7.49 9.37 7.97
N PRO A 414 8.79 9.59 8.13
CA PRO A 414 9.78 9.15 7.15
C PRO A 414 9.92 7.63 7.21
N LEU A 415 10.07 7.01 6.04
CA LEU A 415 10.42 5.60 5.97
C LEU A 415 11.94 5.43 6.09
N PRO A 416 12.41 4.42 6.85
CA PRO A 416 13.81 4.03 6.84
C PRO A 416 14.14 3.46 5.46
N THR A 417 14.93 4.19 4.69
CA THR A 417 15.34 3.77 3.36
C THR A 417 16.86 3.73 3.25
N ALA A 418 17.35 3.00 2.25
CA ALA A 418 18.78 2.86 1.98
C ALA A 418 19.49 4.22 1.76
N GLN A 419 20.82 4.22 1.78
CA GLN A 419 21.62 5.41 1.53
C GLN A 419 21.39 5.98 0.11
N GLY A 420 21.48 7.29 -0.03
CA GLY A 420 21.31 8.02 -1.27
C GLY A 420 20.02 8.84 -1.32
N GLU A 421 19.75 9.44 -2.48
CA GLU A 421 18.45 10.08 -2.76
C GLU A 421 17.44 9.00 -3.14
N VAL A 422 16.31 8.95 -2.44
CA VAL A 422 15.25 7.98 -2.67
C VAL A 422 14.06 8.66 -3.34
N ARG A 423 13.52 8.01 -4.38
CA ARG A 423 12.43 8.56 -5.19
C ARG A 423 11.61 7.47 -5.89
N GLU A 424 10.55 7.86 -6.58
CA GLU A 424 9.72 6.99 -7.44
C GLU A 424 9.14 5.76 -6.71
N PRO A 425 8.47 5.93 -5.56
CA PRO A 425 7.86 4.79 -4.89
C PRO A 425 6.69 4.21 -5.70
N SER A 426 6.54 2.88 -5.64
CA SER A 426 5.39 2.17 -6.18
C SER A 426 4.99 1.04 -5.24
N TRP A 427 3.76 1.12 -4.72
CA TRP A 427 3.20 0.13 -3.82
C TRP A 427 2.79 -1.13 -4.59
N SER A 428 3.03 -2.31 -4.03
CA SER A 428 2.59 -3.57 -4.64
C SER A 428 1.08 -3.75 -4.48
N PRO A 429 0.44 -4.57 -5.33
CA PRO A 429 -0.86 -5.13 -4.99
C PRO A 429 -0.75 -6.01 -3.75
N TYR A 430 -1.86 -6.60 -3.32
CA TYR A 430 -1.82 -7.72 -2.38
C TYR A 430 -1.02 -8.86 -3.01
N LEU A 431 -0.06 -9.38 -2.27
CA LEU A 431 0.74 -10.54 -2.67
C LEU A 431 0.12 -11.80 -2.04
N ASN A 432 -0.17 -12.79 -2.85
CA ASN A 432 -0.76 -14.07 -2.41
C ASN A 432 0.33 -14.99 -1.83
#